data_314ba16af8319fcb12c9163718a78774
#
_entry.id   314ba16af8319fcb12c9163718a78774
#
_cell.length_a   1.000
_cell.length_b   1.000
_cell.length_c   1.000
_cell.angle_alpha   90.00
_cell.angle_beta   90.00
_cell.angle_gamma   90.00
#
_symmetry.space_group_name_H-M   'P 1'
#
loop_
_entity.id
_entity.type
_entity.pdbx_description
1 polymer ?
#
loop_
_entity_poly.entity_id
_entity_poly.type
_entity_poly.pdbx_seq_one_letter_code
_entity_poly.pdbx_strand_id
1 'polypeptide(L)'
;MEVYVAKTAGFCFGVKRAVDMVYDRTGQDRIYTFGPIIHNEEVVKELESKGVTILNTIDDILQAPAGTVVIRAHGVSTEIYDAINKAGHELVDATCPFVLKIHNIVREATQKGEFIAIIGDRNHPEVIGIESCVKDNCVIIKNVSEAEEFFKIEGNKHKKLTIVAQTTYNFNKFTELVEIFRKNSYHIVDVMNTICNATRERQLEADKLSGQMDAMIVIGGRHSSNTVKLFDICKKNCANTFFVQTAADIDFSVLHKYEKIGITAGASTPNNIIEEVQTNVRRKF
;
A
#
# COMPACT_ATOMS: atom_id res chain seq x y z
N MET A 1 22.15 -20.19 15.82
CA MET A 1 20.95 -19.53 15.23
C MET A 1 21.29 -19.06 13.82
N GLU A 2 20.40 -19.28 12.86
CA GLU A 2 20.53 -18.84 11.47
C GLU A 2 19.50 -17.72 11.20
N VAL A 3 19.94 -16.64 10.55
CA VAL A 3 19.07 -15.48 10.23
C VAL A 3 18.98 -15.32 8.72
N TYR A 4 17.76 -15.43 8.20
CA TYR A 4 17.43 -15.31 6.79
C TYR A 4 16.65 -14.03 6.53
N VAL A 5 17.13 -13.19 5.63
CA VAL A 5 16.44 -11.97 5.21
C VAL A 5 15.84 -12.16 3.84
N ALA A 6 14.55 -11.86 3.70
CA ALA A 6 13.86 -11.90 2.42
C ALA A 6 14.53 -10.92 1.43
N LYS A 7 14.77 -11.37 0.18
CA LYS A 7 15.43 -10.57 -0.86
C LYS A 7 14.58 -9.37 -1.30
N THR A 8 13.25 -9.51 -1.20
CA THR A 8 12.30 -8.45 -1.55
C THR A 8 12.02 -7.49 -0.39
N ALA A 9 12.63 -7.66 0.79
CA ALA A 9 12.42 -6.77 1.92
C ALA A 9 12.85 -5.33 1.60
N GLY A 10 12.06 -4.35 2.04
CA GLY A 10 12.40 -2.93 1.91
C GLY A 10 11.68 -2.19 0.78
N PHE A 11 12.13 -0.97 0.49
CA PHE A 11 11.46 -0.07 -0.45
C PHE A 11 11.21 -0.71 -1.81
N CYS A 12 9.97 -0.63 -2.29
CA CYS A 12 9.68 -0.87 -3.70
C CYS A 12 10.05 0.37 -4.54
N PHE A 13 10.10 0.20 -5.87
CA PHE A 13 10.38 1.30 -6.79
C PHE A 13 9.51 2.53 -6.57
N GLY A 14 8.18 2.34 -6.47
CA GLY A 14 7.25 3.47 -6.32
C GLY A 14 7.41 4.24 -5.01
N VAL A 15 7.67 3.51 -3.92
CA VAL A 15 7.94 4.09 -2.60
C VAL A 15 9.28 4.83 -2.60
N LYS A 16 10.35 4.18 -3.08
CA LYS A 16 11.67 4.82 -3.17
C LYS A 16 11.61 6.12 -3.96
N ARG A 17 11.01 6.08 -5.16
CA ARG A 17 10.83 7.26 -6.01
C ARG A 17 10.12 8.40 -5.26
N ALA A 18 9.00 8.11 -4.57
CA ALA A 18 8.24 9.14 -3.87
C ALA A 18 9.02 9.75 -2.70
N VAL A 19 9.74 8.95 -1.96
CA VAL A 19 10.59 9.38 -0.84
C VAL A 19 11.75 10.22 -1.35
N ASP A 20 12.47 9.76 -2.39
CA ASP A 20 13.58 10.50 -3.02
C ASP A 20 13.10 11.88 -3.52
N MET A 21 11.92 11.97 -4.15
CA MET A 21 11.36 13.24 -4.62
C MET A 21 11.11 14.26 -3.50
N VAL A 22 10.82 13.83 -2.28
CA VAL A 22 10.72 14.72 -1.11
C VAL A 22 12.11 15.07 -0.59
N TYR A 23 13.02 14.08 -0.45
CA TYR A 23 14.38 14.34 0.02
C TYR A 23 15.14 15.32 -0.87
N ASP A 24 15.01 15.22 -2.19
CA ASP A 24 15.63 16.14 -3.17
C ASP A 24 15.18 17.60 -3.00
N ARG A 25 14.08 17.80 -2.28
CA ARG A 25 13.50 19.12 -2.00
C ARG A 25 13.71 19.60 -0.58
N THR A 26 14.18 18.72 0.34
CA THR A 26 14.48 19.16 1.71
C THR A 26 15.52 20.30 1.70
N GLY A 27 15.28 21.32 2.53
CA GLY A 27 16.10 22.53 2.55
C GLY A 27 15.63 23.63 1.58
N GLN A 28 14.62 23.38 0.75
CA GLN A 28 13.89 24.44 0.04
C GLN A 28 12.84 25.08 0.95
N ASP A 29 12.37 26.28 0.59
CA ASP A 29 11.32 26.94 1.35
C ASP A 29 9.98 26.20 1.18
N ARG A 30 9.34 25.87 2.30
CA ARG A 30 7.95 25.40 2.39
C ARG A 30 7.63 24.18 1.54
N ILE A 31 8.12 23.03 1.98
CA ILE A 31 7.79 21.74 1.41
C ILE A 31 6.65 21.11 2.21
N TYR A 32 5.62 20.70 1.48
CA TYR A 32 4.45 20.03 2.00
C TYR A 32 4.31 18.63 1.39
N THR A 33 3.72 17.70 2.13
CA THR A 33 3.13 16.48 1.56
C THR A 33 1.64 16.44 1.87
N PHE A 34 0.82 15.94 0.95
CA PHE A 34 -0.58 15.69 1.27
C PHE A 34 -0.76 14.29 1.84
N GLY A 35 -0.98 14.25 3.17
CA GLY A 35 -0.85 13.06 4.00
C GLY A 35 0.60 12.57 4.09
N PRO A 36 0.87 11.51 4.88
CA PRO A 36 2.21 10.94 4.96
C PRO A 36 2.65 10.42 3.58
N ILE A 37 3.87 10.74 3.16
CA ILE A 37 4.41 10.35 1.84
C ILE A 37 4.35 8.84 1.63
N ILE A 38 4.57 8.08 2.70
CA ILE A 38 4.46 6.62 2.79
C ILE A 38 3.95 6.24 4.20
N HIS A 39 3.43 5.02 4.34
CA HIS A 39 3.01 4.50 5.65
C HIS A 39 4.21 3.93 6.43
N ASN A 40 5.11 4.82 6.88
CA ASN A 40 6.22 4.51 7.78
C ASN A 40 6.49 5.73 8.66
N GLU A 41 6.25 5.58 9.96
CA GLU A 41 6.30 6.68 10.91
C GLU A 41 7.71 7.23 11.10
N GLU A 42 8.75 6.38 11.02
CA GLU A 42 10.14 6.82 11.18
C GLU A 42 10.60 7.71 10.01
N VAL A 43 10.21 7.35 8.78
CA VAL A 43 10.48 8.17 7.59
C VAL A 43 9.73 9.49 7.67
N VAL A 44 8.48 9.46 8.12
CA VAL A 44 7.66 10.67 8.30
C VAL A 44 8.31 11.61 9.31
N LYS A 45 8.68 11.13 10.49
CA LYS A 45 9.38 11.91 11.53
C LYS A 45 10.70 12.50 11.03
N GLU A 46 11.46 11.72 10.27
CA GLU A 46 12.72 12.20 9.69
C GLU A 46 12.47 13.36 8.71
N LEU A 47 11.48 13.25 7.83
CA LEU A 47 11.12 14.31 6.89
C LEU A 47 10.60 15.56 7.59
N GLU A 48 9.77 15.41 8.63
CA GLU A 48 9.31 16.52 9.48
C GLU A 48 10.50 17.23 10.16
N SER A 49 11.48 16.48 10.66
CA SER A 49 12.71 17.06 11.23
C SER A 49 13.55 17.86 10.23
N LYS A 50 13.35 17.60 8.93
CA LYS A 50 13.98 18.31 7.81
C LYS A 50 13.11 19.46 7.26
N GLY A 51 12.01 19.81 7.95
CA GLY A 51 11.17 20.93 7.62
C GLY A 51 10.00 20.61 6.66
N VAL A 52 9.74 19.34 6.36
CA VAL A 52 8.57 18.94 5.58
C VAL A 52 7.33 18.97 6.46
N THR A 53 6.26 19.65 6.03
CA THR A 53 4.99 19.73 6.75
C THR A 53 3.93 18.86 6.09
N ILE A 54 3.13 18.15 6.87
CA ILE A 54 2.05 17.31 6.36
C ILE A 54 0.74 18.10 6.36
N LEU A 55 0.11 18.22 5.20
CA LEU A 55 -1.25 18.72 5.02
C LEU A 55 -2.21 17.53 4.97
N ASN A 56 -3.31 17.57 5.70
CA ASN A 56 -4.23 16.43 5.79
C ASN A 56 -5.61 16.70 5.18
N THR A 57 -5.96 17.98 5.02
CA THR A 57 -7.27 18.43 4.54
C THR A 57 -7.12 19.43 3.38
N ILE A 58 -8.21 19.64 2.66
CA ILE A 58 -8.27 20.68 1.63
C ILE A 58 -8.10 22.07 2.29
N ASP A 59 -8.65 22.27 3.47
CA ASP A 59 -8.50 23.52 4.19
C ASP A 59 -7.04 23.80 4.55
N ASP A 60 -6.27 22.77 4.95
CA ASP A 60 -4.84 22.93 5.20
C ASP A 60 -4.12 23.40 3.93
N ILE A 61 -4.48 22.83 2.74
CA ILE A 61 -3.90 23.26 1.45
C ILE A 61 -4.21 24.73 1.17
N LEU A 62 -5.48 25.12 1.37
CA LEU A 62 -5.94 26.49 1.04
C LEU A 62 -5.38 27.56 2.00
N GLN A 63 -5.07 27.17 3.25
CA GLN A 63 -4.56 28.08 4.28
C GLN A 63 -3.03 28.12 4.35
N ALA A 64 -2.35 27.08 3.85
CA ALA A 64 -0.89 27.04 3.87
C ALA A 64 -0.29 28.14 2.99
N PRO A 65 0.78 28.82 3.45
CA PRO A 65 1.53 29.73 2.59
C PRO A 65 2.02 29.03 1.32
N ALA A 66 2.05 29.75 0.19
CA ALA A 66 2.49 29.19 -1.09
C ALA A 66 3.85 28.47 -0.96
N GLY A 67 3.94 27.27 -1.52
CA GLY A 67 5.10 26.39 -1.45
C GLY A 67 4.92 25.19 -2.37
N THR A 68 5.74 24.17 -2.24
CA THR A 68 5.67 22.94 -3.06
C THR A 68 4.88 21.85 -2.32
N VAL A 69 3.82 21.32 -2.93
CA VAL A 69 3.04 20.18 -2.39
C VAL A 69 3.38 18.92 -3.17
N VAL A 70 3.93 17.93 -2.47
CA VAL A 70 4.26 16.61 -3.03
C VAL A 70 3.10 15.64 -2.76
N ILE A 71 2.51 15.10 -3.83
CA ILE A 71 1.49 14.05 -3.74
C ILE A 71 2.16 12.72 -3.39
N ARG A 72 1.61 12.04 -2.41
CA ARG A 72 2.11 10.73 -1.93
C ARG A 72 2.05 9.62 -2.98
N ALA A 73 2.82 8.54 -2.76
CA ALA A 73 2.90 7.38 -3.67
C ALA A 73 1.54 6.70 -3.97
N HIS A 74 0.57 6.82 -3.08
CA HIS A 74 -0.77 6.23 -3.22
C HIS A 74 -1.70 7.01 -4.16
N GLY A 75 -1.29 8.21 -4.59
CA GLY A 75 -2.19 9.14 -5.28
C GLY A 75 -3.19 9.80 -4.33
N VAL A 76 -3.99 10.68 -4.89
CA VAL A 76 -5.05 11.42 -4.20
C VAL A 76 -6.27 11.57 -5.13
N SER A 77 -7.38 12.06 -4.60
CA SER A 77 -8.56 12.38 -5.40
C SER A 77 -8.32 13.62 -6.29
N THR A 78 -9.10 13.74 -7.36
CA THR A 78 -9.05 14.88 -8.29
C THR A 78 -9.23 16.23 -7.57
N GLU A 79 -10.08 16.28 -6.57
CA GLU A 79 -10.35 17.48 -5.76
C GLU A 79 -9.10 18.03 -5.06
N ILE A 80 -8.16 17.15 -4.68
CA ILE A 80 -6.90 17.57 -4.06
C ILE A 80 -6.00 18.27 -5.09
N TYR A 81 -5.92 17.75 -6.31
CA TYR A 81 -5.18 18.41 -7.39
C TYR A 81 -5.74 19.80 -7.67
N ASP A 82 -7.07 19.94 -7.71
CA ASP A 82 -7.75 21.22 -7.93
C ASP A 82 -7.48 22.21 -6.78
N ALA A 83 -7.50 21.75 -5.54
CA ALA A 83 -7.22 22.56 -4.36
C ALA A 83 -5.77 23.08 -4.36
N ILE A 84 -4.78 22.23 -4.68
CA ILE A 84 -3.37 22.61 -4.77
C ILE A 84 -3.17 23.70 -5.81
N ASN A 85 -3.73 23.50 -7.01
CA ASN A 85 -3.65 24.48 -8.10
C ASN A 85 -4.34 25.82 -7.73
N LYS A 86 -5.54 25.76 -7.12
CA LYS A 86 -6.29 26.92 -6.68
C LYS A 86 -5.56 27.74 -5.60
N ALA A 87 -4.85 27.06 -4.71
CA ALA A 87 -4.05 27.71 -3.66
C ALA A 87 -2.74 28.32 -4.17
N GLY A 88 -2.37 28.09 -5.44
CA GLY A 88 -1.13 28.60 -6.04
C GLY A 88 0.13 27.88 -5.59
N HIS A 89 0.02 26.63 -5.09
CA HIS A 89 1.16 25.80 -4.79
C HIS A 89 1.78 25.20 -6.05
N GLU A 90 3.10 24.98 -6.03
CA GLU A 90 3.75 24.10 -6.99
C GLU A 90 3.34 22.65 -6.70
N LEU A 91 2.84 21.95 -7.73
CA LEU A 91 2.45 20.54 -7.63
C LEU A 91 3.58 19.62 -8.06
N VAL A 92 3.98 18.70 -7.21
CA VAL A 92 4.90 17.59 -7.51
C VAL A 92 4.16 16.27 -7.32
N ASP A 93 3.89 15.57 -8.40
CA ASP A 93 3.15 14.30 -8.34
C ASP A 93 4.11 13.10 -8.18
N ALA A 94 4.21 12.58 -6.95
CA ALA A 94 4.95 11.38 -6.64
C ALA A 94 4.10 10.10 -6.68
N THR A 95 2.87 10.16 -7.19
CA THR A 95 2.01 8.99 -7.37
C THR A 95 2.76 7.89 -8.13
N CYS A 96 2.70 6.67 -7.61
CA CYS A 96 3.34 5.52 -8.23
C CYS A 96 2.77 5.29 -9.65
N PRO A 97 3.62 5.07 -10.68
CA PRO A 97 3.14 4.81 -12.04
C PRO A 97 2.16 3.65 -12.15
N PHE A 98 2.28 2.64 -11.29
CA PHE A 98 1.31 1.53 -11.25
C PHE A 98 -0.06 1.97 -10.75
N VAL A 99 -0.14 2.92 -9.82
CA VAL A 99 -1.40 3.52 -9.36
C VAL A 99 -2.00 4.40 -10.45
N LEU A 100 -1.19 5.26 -11.11
CA LEU A 100 -1.64 6.08 -12.25
C LEU A 100 -2.21 5.22 -13.38
N LYS A 101 -1.60 4.04 -13.63
CA LYS A 101 -2.12 3.09 -14.62
C LYS A 101 -3.54 2.65 -14.26
N ILE A 102 -3.83 2.38 -12.98
CA ILE A 102 -5.18 2.01 -12.54
C ILE A 102 -6.15 3.16 -12.77
N HIS A 103 -5.77 4.40 -12.41
CA HIS A 103 -6.60 5.57 -12.67
C HIS A 103 -6.98 5.71 -14.15
N ASN A 104 -6.04 5.44 -15.07
CA ASN A 104 -6.31 5.49 -16.50
C ASN A 104 -7.26 4.37 -16.94
N ILE A 105 -7.03 3.13 -16.49
CA ILE A 105 -7.90 1.98 -16.79
C ILE A 105 -9.35 2.29 -16.39
N VAL A 106 -9.57 2.76 -15.17
CA VAL A 106 -10.94 2.99 -14.67
C VAL A 106 -11.61 4.17 -15.36
N ARG A 107 -10.86 5.24 -15.73
CA ARG A 107 -11.39 6.35 -16.52
C ARG A 107 -11.83 5.89 -17.91
N GLU A 108 -11.00 5.13 -18.61
CA GLU A 108 -11.29 4.59 -19.94
C GLU A 108 -12.51 3.66 -19.92
N ALA A 109 -12.59 2.75 -18.93
CA ALA A 109 -13.72 1.84 -18.78
C ALA A 109 -15.01 2.61 -18.48
N THR A 110 -14.96 3.62 -17.62
CA THR A 110 -16.12 4.48 -17.32
C THR A 110 -16.61 5.25 -18.56
N GLN A 111 -15.69 5.75 -19.39
CA GLN A 111 -16.06 6.41 -20.66
C GLN A 111 -16.76 5.48 -21.64
N LYS A 112 -16.49 4.17 -21.57
CA LYS A 112 -17.18 3.13 -22.35
C LYS A 112 -18.51 2.70 -21.74
N GLY A 113 -18.94 3.30 -20.64
CA GLY A 113 -20.16 2.96 -19.91
C GLY A 113 -20.07 1.68 -19.08
N GLU A 114 -18.84 1.24 -18.75
CA GLU A 114 -18.61 0.07 -17.91
C GLU A 114 -18.76 0.44 -16.43
N PHE A 115 -19.22 -0.51 -15.62
CA PHE A 115 -19.29 -0.38 -14.17
C PHE A 115 -18.01 -0.94 -13.54
N ILE A 116 -17.42 -0.24 -12.60
CA ILE A 116 -16.12 -0.60 -12.04
C ILE A 116 -16.28 -1.35 -10.72
N ALA A 117 -15.72 -2.55 -10.63
CA ALA A 117 -15.53 -3.25 -9.35
C ALA A 117 -14.10 -3.05 -8.87
N ILE A 118 -13.93 -2.29 -7.77
CA ILE A 118 -12.65 -2.01 -7.15
C ILE A 118 -12.44 -3.00 -6.00
N ILE A 119 -11.52 -3.95 -6.15
CA ILE A 119 -11.18 -4.89 -5.08
C ILE A 119 -10.11 -4.25 -4.17
N GLY A 120 -10.52 -3.85 -2.96
CA GLY A 120 -9.63 -3.13 -2.03
C GLY A 120 -10.31 -2.72 -0.73
N ASP A 121 -9.57 -2.00 0.09
CA ASP A 121 -10.09 -1.40 1.33
C ASP A 121 -10.62 0.01 1.04
N ARG A 122 -11.91 0.26 1.27
CA ARG A 122 -12.59 1.54 1.04
C ARG A 122 -11.88 2.72 1.71
N ASN A 123 -11.31 2.50 2.88
CA ASN A 123 -10.65 3.55 3.65
C ASN A 123 -9.18 3.77 3.26
N HIS A 124 -8.67 2.98 2.31
CA HIS A 124 -7.28 3.12 1.90
C HIS A 124 -7.12 4.30 0.91
N PRO A 125 -6.10 5.17 1.08
CA PRO A 125 -5.87 6.32 0.21
C PRO A 125 -5.83 6.02 -1.28
N GLU A 126 -5.22 4.90 -1.68
CA GLU A 126 -5.17 4.47 -3.08
C GLU A 126 -6.56 4.17 -3.64
N VAL A 127 -7.43 3.50 -2.84
CA VAL A 127 -8.79 3.16 -3.25
C VAL A 127 -9.66 4.40 -3.37
N ILE A 128 -9.52 5.35 -2.45
CA ILE A 128 -10.18 6.66 -2.50
C ILE A 128 -9.77 7.41 -3.79
N GLY A 129 -8.47 7.38 -4.14
CA GLY A 129 -7.96 7.96 -5.38
C GLY A 129 -8.55 7.31 -6.63
N ILE A 130 -8.66 5.98 -6.65
CA ILE A 130 -9.27 5.23 -7.78
C ILE A 130 -10.78 5.55 -7.88
N GLU A 131 -11.51 5.52 -6.76
CA GLU A 131 -12.94 5.82 -6.69
C GLU A 131 -13.23 7.22 -7.25
N SER A 132 -12.43 8.22 -6.92
CA SER A 132 -12.58 9.59 -7.41
C SER A 132 -12.49 9.73 -8.94
N CYS A 133 -11.87 8.76 -9.61
CA CYS A 133 -11.77 8.73 -11.07
C CYS A 133 -13.05 8.26 -11.77
N VAL A 134 -13.93 7.56 -11.06
CA VAL A 134 -15.14 6.91 -11.63
C VAL A 134 -16.44 7.43 -11.05
N LYS A 135 -16.37 8.27 -10.03
CA LYS A 135 -17.53 8.83 -9.33
C LYS A 135 -18.48 7.72 -8.85
N ASP A 136 -19.78 7.82 -9.18
CA ASP A 136 -20.82 6.93 -8.68
C ASP A 136 -20.96 5.60 -9.47
N ASN A 137 -20.15 5.39 -10.51
CA ASN A 137 -20.27 4.20 -11.37
C ASN A 137 -19.34 3.05 -10.94
N CYS A 138 -19.26 2.80 -9.64
CA CYS A 138 -18.41 1.74 -9.10
C CYS A 138 -18.97 1.08 -7.85
N VAL A 139 -18.34 -0.04 -7.47
CA VAL A 139 -18.47 -0.68 -6.17
C VAL A 139 -17.10 -1.02 -5.64
N ILE A 140 -16.90 -0.84 -4.33
CA ILE A 140 -15.69 -1.26 -3.63
C ILE A 140 -15.99 -2.54 -2.87
N ILE A 141 -15.20 -3.58 -3.11
CA ILE A 141 -15.37 -4.93 -2.54
C ILE A 141 -14.07 -5.32 -1.81
N LYS A 142 -14.17 -5.54 -0.51
CA LYS A 142 -13.04 -5.91 0.32
C LYS A 142 -12.89 -7.43 0.54
N ASN A 143 -14.01 -8.17 0.49
CA ASN A 143 -14.06 -9.59 0.85
C ASN A 143 -15.21 -10.32 0.17
N VAL A 144 -15.25 -11.64 0.36
CA VAL A 144 -16.26 -12.53 -0.22
C VAL A 144 -17.68 -12.12 0.16
N SER A 145 -17.91 -11.81 1.44
CA SER A 145 -19.25 -11.43 1.93
C SER A 145 -19.79 -10.18 1.23
N GLU A 146 -18.93 -9.19 0.99
CA GLU A 146 -19.32 -7.96 0.26
C GLU A 146 -19.61 -8.25 -1.23
N ALA A 147 -18.86 -9.18 -1.85
CA ALA A 147 -19.14 -9.59 -3.22
C ALA A 147 -20.48 -10.34 -3.34
N GLU A 148 -20.76 -11.25 -2.41
CA GLU A 148 -22.03 -11.96 -2.36
C GLU A 148 -23.20 -11.00 -2.12
N GLU A 149 -23.06 -10.03 -1.21
CA GLU A 149 -24.06 -9.00 -0.96
C GLU A 149 -24.35 -8.16 -2.20
N PHE A 150 -23.31 -7.75 -2.94
CA PHE A 150 -23.46 -7.02 -4.19
C PHE A 150 -24.30 -7.77 -5.20
N PHE A 151 -24.14 -9.09 -5.33
CA PHE A 151 -24.90 -9.91 -6.29
C PHE A 151 -26.29 -10.38 -5.81
N LYS A 152 -26.69 -10.10 -4.56
CA LYS A 152 -28.09 -10.29 -4.14
C LYS A 152 -29.05 -9.39 -4.90
N ILE A 153 -28.56 -8.27 -5.41
CA ILE A 153 -29.33 -7.36 -6.28
C ILE A 153 -29.23 -7.86 -7.72
N GLU A 154 -30.34 -8.38 -8.27
CA GLU A 154 -30.36 -8.99 -9.61
C GLU A 154 -29.81 -8.07 -10.71
N GLY A 155 -30.16 -6.77 -10.66
CA GLY A 155 -29.66 -5.78 -11.63
C GLY A 155 -28.12 -5.68 -11.67
N ASN A 156 -27.40 -6.05 -10.62
CA ASN A 156 -25.93 -6.01 -10.59
C ASN A 156 -25.31 -7.13 -11.42
N LYS A 157 -26.01 -8.25 -11.63
CA LYS A 157 -25.54 -9.36 -12.48
C LYS A 157 -25.46 -8.99 -13.96
N HIS A 158 -26.25 -7.99 -14.38
CA HIS A 158 -26.33 -7.50 -15.76
C HIS A 158 -25.42 -6.32 -16.08
N LYS A 159 -24.66 -5.81 -15.10
CA LYS A 159 -23.72 -4.71 -15.34
C LYS A 159 -22.53 -5.20 -16.17
N LYS A 160 -22.11 -4.37 -17.12
CA LYS A 160 -20.81 -4.57 -17.80
C LYS A 160 -19.69 -4.22 -16.82
N LEU A 161 -19.01 -5.22 -16.30
CA LEU A 161 -18.04 -5.07 -15.22
C LEU A 161 -16.60 -5.06 -15.73
N THR A 162 -15.85 -4.03 -15.35
CA THR A 162 -14.38 -4.05 -15.34
C THR A 162 -13.90 -4.12 -13.91
N ILE A 163 -13.06 -5.10 -13.62
CA ILE A 163 -12.56 -5.41 -12.27
C ILE A 163 -11.10 -4.95 -12.17
N VAL A 164 -10.81 -4.14 -11.15
CA VAL A 164 -9.45 -3.72 -10.78
C VAL A 164 -9.19 -4.03 -9.30
N ALA A 165 -7.93 -4.07 -8.91
CA ALA A 165 -7.54 -4.30 -7.52
C ALA A 165 -6.61 -3.20 -7.01
N GLN A 166 -6.69 -2.91 -5.71
CA GLN A 166 -5.68 -2.16 -4.96
C GLN A 166 -4.32 -2.82 -5.15
N THR A 167 -3.26 -2.04 -5.45
CA THR A 167 -1.92 -2.56 -5.77
C THR A 167 -1.31 -3.45 -4.68
N THR A 168 -1.71 -3.26 -3.44
CA THR A 168 -1.24 -4.02 -2.27
C THR A 168 -2.23 -5.09 -1.81
N TYR A 169 -3.27 -5.42 -2.59
CA TYR A 169 -4.24 -6.43 -2.19
C TYR A 169 -3.61 -7.84 -2.16
N ASN A 170 -4.21 -8.76 -1.39
CA ASN A 170 -3.74 -10.15 -1.32
C ASN A 170 -4.10 -10.89 -2.62
N PHE A 171 -3.10 -11.48 -3.28
CA PHE A 171 -3.25 -12.12 -4.58
C PHE A 171 -4.23 -13.31 -4.54
N ASN A 172 -4.16 -14.17 -3.53
CA ASN A 172 -5.03 -15.34 -3.42
C ASN A 172 -6.49 -14.93 -3.18
N LYS A 173 -6.72 -13.93 -2.32
CA LYS A 173 -8.06 -13.37 -2.09
C LYS A 173 -8.63 -12.67 -3.32
N PHE A 174 -7.78 -12.02 -4.12
CA PHE A 174 -8.19 -11.45 -5.40
C PHE A 174 -8.70 -12.53 -6.36
N THR A 175 -7.95 -13.63 -6.49
CA THR A 175 -8.34 -14.75 -7.36
C THR A 175 -9.68 -15.35 -6.92
N GLU A 176 -9.86 -15.54 -5.62
CA GLU A 176 -11.13 -16.04 -5.04
C GLU A 176 -12.31 -15.10 -5.37
N LEU A 177 -12.15 -13.79 -5.21
CA LEU A 177 -13.16 -12.81 -5.53
C LEU A 177 -13.49 -12.80 -7.03
N VAL A 178 -12.48 -12.87 -7.90
CA VAL A 178 -12.68 -12.96 -9.35
C VAL A 178 -13.54 -14.16 -9.74
N GLU A 179 -13.33 -15.32 -9.10
CA GLU A 179 -14.17 -16.50 -9.35
C GLU A 179 -15.63 -16.28 -8.91
N ILE A 180 -15.87 -15.56 -7.82
CA ILE A 180 -17.23 -15.19 -7.38
C ILE A 180 -17.87 -14.26 -8.42
N PHE A 181 -17.13 -13.27 -8.90
CA PHE A 181 -17.62 -12.38 -9.96
C PHE A 181 -17.95 -13.14 -11.24
N ARG A 182 -17.09 -14.07 -11.67
CA ARG A 182 -17.32 -14.91 -12.87
C ARG A 182 -18.56 -15.80 -12.75
N LYS A 183 -18.85 -16.29 -11.55
CA LYS A 183 -20.04 -17.16 -11.32
C LYS A 183 -21.34 -16.37 -11.31
N ASN A 184 -21.34 -15.12 -10.89
CA ASN A 184 -22.54 -14.33 -10.64
C ASN A 184 -22.80 -13.23 -11.67
N SER A 185 -21.79 -12.76 -12.39
CA SER A 185 -21.95 -11.73 -13.43
C SER A 185 -22.13 -12.36 -14.81
N TYR A 186 -23.09 -11.83 -15.58
CA TYR A 186 -23.32 -12.27 -16.96
C TYR A 186 -22.46 -11.51 -17.99
N HIS A 187 -21.87 -10.37 -17.59
CA HIS A 187 -21.17 -9.46 -18.49
C HIS A 187 -19.87 -8.92 -17.89
N ILE A 188 -18.90 -9.80 -17.64
CA ILE A 188 -17.54 -9.34 -17.28
C ILE A 188 -16.86 -8.89 -18.57
N VAL A 189 -16.50 -7.61 -18.64
CA VAL A 189 -15.76 -7.03 -19.77
C VAL A 189 -14.28 -7.34 -19.63
N ASP A 190 -13.72 -7.00 -18.45
CA ASP A 190 -12.29 -7.20 -18.21
C ASP A 190 -11.99 -7.47 -16.73
N VAL A 191 -10.94 -8.26 -16.50
CA VAL A 191 -10.37 -8.54 -15.18
C VAL A 191 -8.92 -8.11 -15.19
N MET A 192 -8.68 -6.89 -14.72
CA MET A 192 -7.35 -6.31 -14.62
C MET A 192 -6.72 -6.65 -13.28
N ASN A 193 -5.78 -7.60 -13.29
CA ASN A 193 -4.94 -7.81 -12.12
C ASN A 193 -3.97 -6.65 -11.96
N THR A 194 -4.36 -5.66 -11.18
CA THR A 194 -3.57 -4.46 -10.92
C THR A 194 -2.73 -4.55 -9.62
N ILE A 195 -2.71 -5.71 -8.97
CA ILE A 195 -1.76 -5.98 -7.88
C ILE A 195 -0.35 -5.86 -8.45
N CYS A 196 0.48 -4.99 -7.87
CA CYS A 196 1.80 -4.74 -8.42
C CYS A 196 2.75 -5.95 -8.23
N ASN A 197 3.68 -6.14 -9.18
CA ASN A 197 4.63 -7.26 -9.13
C ASN A 197 5.44 -7.27 -7.82
N ALA A 198 5.87 -6.11 -7.35
CA ALA A 198 6.60 -6.00 -6.08
C ALA A 198 5.78 -6.50 -4.88
N THR A 199 4.46 -6.31 -4.87
CA THR A 199 3.56 -6.88 -3.85
C THR A 199 3.47 -8.40 -3.99
N ARG A 200 3.25 -8.89 -5.21
CA ARG A 200 3.14 -10.32 -5.49
C ARG A 200 4.41 -11.08 -5.10
N GLU A 201 5.56 -10.60 -5.53
CA GLU A 201 6.86 -11.20 -5.23
C GLU A 201 7.11 -11.27 -3.71
N ARG A 202 6.82 -10.18 -2.97
CA ARG A 202 6.93 -10.17 -1.51
C ARG A 202 6.00 -11.17 -0.83
N GLN A 203 4.75 -11.26 -1.28
CA GLN A 203 3.80 -12.21 -0.70
C GLN A 203 4.24 -13.66 -0.94
N LEU A 204 4.70 -13.99 -2.14
CA LEU A 204 5.20 -15.32 -2.48
C LEU A 204 6.48 -15.67 -1.71
N GLU A 205 7.41 -14.72 -1.58
CA GLU A 205 8.64 -14.96 -0.80
C GLU A 205 8.35 -15.10 0.69
N ALA A 206 7.48 -14.26 1.24
CA ALA A 206 7.07 -14.33 2.65
C ALA A 206 6.36 -15.65 2.97
N ASP A 207 5.48 -16.12 2.09
CA ASP A 207 4.78 -17.41 2.22
C ASP A 207 5.79 -18.57 2.25
N LYS A 208 6.72 -18.61 1.29
CA LYS A 208 7.75 -19.64 1.22
C LYS A 208 8.72 -19.59 2.40
N LEU A 209 9.20 -18.39 2.76
CA LEU A 209 10.19 -18.22 3.84
C LEU A 209 9.57 -18.62 5.18
N SER A 210 8.37 -18.14 5.49
CA SER A 210 7.72 -18.39 6.77
C SER A 210 7.41 -19.87 7.02
N GLY A 211 7.19 -20.67 5.97
CA GLY A 211 7.02 -22.11 6.08
C GLY A 211 8.29 -22.90 6.42
N GLN A 212 9.47 -22.24 6.44
CA GLN A 212 10.78 -22.86 6.68
C GLN A 212 11.47 -22.36 7.96
N MET A 213 10.83 -21.41 8.68
CA MET A 213 11.42 -20.73 9.84
C MET A 213 10.72 -21.12 11.14
N ASP A 214 11.46 -21.10 12.24
CA ASP A 214 10.91 -21.31 13.59
C ASP A 214 10.25 -20.03 14.12
N ALA A 215 10.76 -18.86 13.68
CA ALA A 215 10.17 -17.56 13.96
C ALA A 215 10.32 -16.61 12.76
N MET A 216 9.38 -15.68 12.65
CA MET A 216 9.38 -14.62 11.62
C MET A 216 9.34 -13.24 12.27
N ILE A 217 10.13 -12.32 11.74
CA ILE A 217 10.07 -10.90 12.06
C ILE A 217 9.60 -10.16 10.80
N VAL A 218 8.46 -9.47 10.91
CA VAL A 218 7.89 -8.65 9.84
C VAL A 218 8.05 -7.18 10.22
N ILE A 219 8.89 -6.45 9.46
CA ILE A 219 9.27 -5.08 9.76
C ILE A 219 8.42 -4.10 8.94
N GLY A 220 7.87 -3.08 9.58
CA GLY A 220 7.24 -1.93 8.93
C GLY A 220 6.11 -1.29 9.71
N GLY A 221 5.51 -0.23 9.14
CA GLY A 221 4.44 0.52 9.79
C GLY A 221 3.15 -0.28 9.95
N ARG A 222 2.48 -0.11 11.09
CA ARG A 222 1.21 -0.80 11.39
C ARG A 222 0.06 -0.35 10.46
N HIS A 223 0.15 0.83 9.90
CA HIS A 223 -0.80 1.39 8.92
C HIS A 223 -0.47 1.02 7.47
N SER A 224 0.64 0.33 7.22
CA SER A 224 1.01 -0.14 5.88
C SER A 224 0.21 -1.38 5.49
N SER A 225 -0.70 -1.22 4.54
CA SER A 225 -1.52 -2.32 3.98
C SER A 225 -0.66 -3.50 3.49
N ASN A 226 0.48 -3.21 2.84
CA ASN A 226 1.40 -4.26 2.40
C ASN A 226 2.03 -5.00 3.59
N THR A 227 2.50 -4.28 4.63
CA THR A 227 3.16 -4.91 5.79
C THR A 227 2.18 -5.78 6.58
N VAL A 228 0.95 -5.30 6.82
CA VAL A 228 -0.10 -6.09 7.50
C VAL A 228 -0.37 -7.39 6.75
N LYS A 229 -0.48 -7.36 5.42
CA LYS A 229 -0.71 -8.57 4.62
C LYS A 229 0.48 -9.55 4.65
N LEU A 230 1.71 -9.04 4.67
CA LEU A 230 2.89 -9.89 4.87
C LEU A 230 2.87 -10.56 6.24
N PHE A 231 2.49 -9.82 7.29
CA PHE A 231 2.34 -10.36 8.63
C PHE A 231 1.30 -11.47 8.67
N ASP A 232 0.12 -11.27 8.07
CA ASP A 232 -0.94 -12.26 8.01
C ASP A 232 -0.48 -13.55 7.30
N ILE A 233 0.25 -13.41 6.19
CA ILE A 233 0.82 -14.54 5.44
C ILE A 233 1.83 -15.30 6.31
N CYS A 234 2.80 -14.60 6.90
CA CYS A 234 3.79 -15.22 7.77
C CYS A 234 3.14 -15.91 8.98
N LYS A 235 2.17 -15.24 9.62
CA LYS A 235 1.48 -15.76 10.81
C LYS A 235 0.69 -17.03 10.53
N LYS A 236 0.17 -17.19 9.33
CA LYS A 236 -0.53 -18.40 8.90
C LYS A 236 0.40 -19.61 8.85
N ASN A 237 1.66 -19.42 8.43
CA ASN A 237 2.63 -20.51 8.24
C ASN A 237 3.56 -20.70 9.46
N CYS A 238 3.84 -19.62 10.20
CA CYS A 238 4.72 -19.59 11.36
C CYS A 238 4.01 -18.93 12.54
N ALA A 239 3.62 -19.72 13.54
CA ALA A 239 2.90 -19.23 14.72
C ALA A 239 3.70 -18.17 15.50
N ASN A 240 5.04 -18.21 15.45
CA ASN A 240 5.94 -17.29 16.12
C ASN A 240 6.31 -16.12 15.20
N THR A 241 5.30 -15.37 14.72
CA THR A 241 5.51 -14.19 13.86
C THR A 241 5.35 -12.92 14.69
N PHE A 242 6.36 -12.07 14.63
CA PHE A 242 6.47 -10.79 15.33
C PHE A 242 6.33 -9.62 14.35
N PHE A 243 5.48 -8.67 14.69
CA PHE A 243 5.31 -7.44 13.92
C PHE A 243 6.03 -6.29 14.64
N VAL A 244 7.04 -5.71 14.00
CA VAL A 244 7.87 -4.67 14.58
C VAL A 244 8.01 -3.48 13.62
N GLN A 245 8.20 -2.28 14.15
CA GLN A 245 8.54 -1.10 13.34
C GLN A 245 10.06 -0.86 13.33
N THR A 246 10.70 -1.06 14.49
CA THR A 246 12.14 -0.88 14.70
C THR A 246 12.72 -2.01 15.53
N ALA A 247 14.03 -2.02 15.72
CA ALA A 247 14.70 -2.99 16.61
C ALA A 247 14.29 -2.83 18.08
N ALA A 248 13.83 -1.65 18.50
CA ALA A 248 13.37 -1.39 19.86
C ALA A 248 12.09 -2.15 20.24
N ASP A 249 11.28 -2.55 19.23
CA ASP A 249 10.06 -3.31 19.46
C ASP A 249 10.30 -4.80 19.72
N ILE A 250 11.56 -5.26 19.63
CA ILE A 250 11.91 -6.68 19.73
C ILE A 250 12.29 -7.02 21.16
N ASP A 251 11.52 -7.94 21.76
CA ASP A 251 12.01 -8.64 22.96
C ASP A 251 12.96 -9.77 22.53
N PHE A 252 14.24 -9.45 22.56
CA PHE A 252 15.28 -10.41 22.17
C PHE A 252 15.33 -11.65 23.07
N SER A 253 14.88 -11.56 24.34
CA SER A 253 14.85 -12.72 25.25
C SER A 253 13.96 -13.84 24.75
N VAL A 254 12.93 -13.50 23.98
CA VAL A 254 12.01 -14.49 23.40
C VAL A 254 12.62 -15.21 22.18
N LEU A 255 13.59 -14.57 21.49
CA LEU A 255 14.15 -15.13 20.27
C LEU A 255 15.18 -16.25 20.50
N HIS A 256 15.78 -16.35 21.69
CA HIS A 256 16.82 -17.34 22.02
C HIS A 256 16.42 -18.81 21.81
N LYS A 257 15.13 -19.10 21.81
CA LYS A 257 14.62 -20.47 21.68
C LYS A 257 14.44 -20.93 20.23
N TYR A 258 14.71 -20.07 19.23
CA TYR A 258 14.52 -20.38 17.83
C TYR A 258 15.88 -20.57 17.14
N GLU A 259 15.99 -21.62 16.30
CA GLU A 259 17.21 -21.92 15.56
C GLU A 259 17.25 -21.16 14.22
N LYS A 260 16.09 -21.02 13.55
CA LYS A 260 15.95 -20.34 12.26
C LYS A 260 14.99 -19.18 12.38
N ILE A 261 15.49 -17.96 12.15
CA ILE A 261 14.70 -16.72 12.17
C ILE A 261 14.67 -16.12 10.77
N GLY A 262 13.46 -15.94 10.24
CA GLY A 262 13.22 -15.21 8.99
C GLY A 262 12.89 -13.75 9.25
N ILE A 263 13.44 -12.87 8.42
CA ILE A 263 13.13 -11.43 8.44
C ILE A 263 12.55 -11.04 7.09
N THR A 264 11.40 -10.40 7.09
CA THR A 264 10.84 -9.73 5.92
C THR A 264 10.39 -8.32 6.27
N ALA A 265 10.21 -7.46 5.27
CA ALA A 265 9.82 -6.08 5.50
C ALA A 265 8.84 -5.57 4.44
N GLY A 266 7.97 -4.66 4.86
CA GLY A 266 7.03 -3.99 3.98
C GLY A 266 7.72 -3.10 2.95
N ALA A 267 6.98 -2.80 1.86
CA ALA A 267 7.43 -1.96 0.75
C ALA A 267 7.71 -0.49 1.14
N SER A 268 7.32 -0.09 2.34
CA SER A 268 7.57 1.23 2.93
C SER A 268 8.60 1.22 4.06
N THR A 269 9.39 0.15 4.21
CA THR A 269 10.43 0.02 5.24
C THR A 269 11.79 0.35 4.64
N PRO A 270 12.52 1.35 5.15
CA PRO A 270 13.85 1.68 4.65
C PRO A 270 14.90 0.63 5.05
N ASN A 271 15.96 0.52 4.24
CA ASN A 271 16.98 -0.52 4.42
C ASN A 271 17.76 -0.39 5.74
N ASN A 272 18.02 0.82 6.21
CA ASN A 272 18.71 1.04 7.49
C ASN A 272 17.97 0.40 8.67
N ILE A 273 16.63 0.45 8.70
CA ILE A 273 15.83 -0.22 9.75
C ILE A 273 15.94 -1.75 9.62
N ILE A 274 15.94 -2.27 8.39
CA ILE A 274 16.08 -3.73 8.16
C ILE A 274 17.46 -4.20 8.63
N GLU A 275 18.51 -3.47 8.28
CA GLU A 275 19.90 -3.74 8.67
C GLU A 275 20.10 -3.63 10.18
N GLU A 276 19.47 -2.65 10.82
CA GLU A 276 19.48 -2.49 12.27
C GLU A 276 18.86 -3.70 12.97
N VAL A 277 17.65 -4.10 12.55
CA VAL A 277 16.98 -5.30 13.09
C VAL A 277 17.83 -6.55 12.87
N GLN A 278 18.32 -6.77 11.65
CA GLN A 278 19.18 -7.92 11.32
C GLN A 278 20.43 -7.96 12.18
N THR A 279 21.11 -6.81 12.34
CA THR A 279 22.33 -6.70 13.14
C THR A 279 22.07 -6.99 14.60
N ASN A 280 21.01 -6.43 15.17
CA ASN A 280 20.65 -6.66 16.56
C ASN A 280 20.25 -8.11 16.84
N VAL A 281 19.51 -8.74 15.91
CA VAL A 281 19.20 -10.17 16.00
C VAL A 281 20.47 -11.01 15.96
N ARG A 282 21.43 -10.73 15.07
CA ARG A 282 22.69 -11.49 14.96
C ARG A 282 23.66 -11.25 16.11
N ARG A 283 23.71 -10.04 16.71
CA ARG A 283 24.66 -9.70 17.79
C ARG A 283 24.29 -10.25 19.14
N LYS A 284 23.02 -10.51 19.38
CA LYS A 284 22.54 -10.99 20.68
C LYS A 284 22.54 -12.52 20.79
N PHE A 285 23.01 -13.19 19.74
CA PHE A 285 23.12 -14.65 19.62
C PHE A 285 24.42 -15.07 18.96
#